data_6726d5a08f50f7b6f35778085c89a73d
#
_entry.id   6726d5a08f50f7b6f35778085c89a73d
#
_cell.length_a   1.000
_cell.length_b   1.000
_cell.length_c   1.000
_cell.angle_alpha   90.00
_cell.angle_beta   90.00
_cell.angle_gamma   90.00
#
_symmetry.space_group_name_H-M   'P 1'
#
loop_
_entity.id
_entity.type
_entity.pdbx_description
1 polymer ?
#
loop_
_entity_poly.entity_id
_entity_poly.type
_entity_poly.pdbx_seq_one_letter_code
_entity_poly.pdbx_strand_id
1 'polypeptide(L)'
;MADSKYESKIGQIACNEDVVFAVLSNLENLNRFSEMIPKDKVKELEITSGYIRMKVEGLAQKFTIRIVEKEEYKTIKFGVDNIPMAVNMWIQLKQVEEYDTRIKLTIKADIPMMFRMMFEKKLQQGLDQAVDMLCQVPYNNWL
;
A
#
# COMPACT_ATOMS: atom_id res chain seq x y z
N MET A 1 6.81 23.59 -1.60
CA MET A 1 5.56 23.26 -0.94
C MET A 1 5.77 22.08 -0.01
N ALA A 2 5.09 22.08 1.11
CA ALA A 2 5.21 20.97 2.06
C ALA A 2 4.36 19.79 1.62
N ASP A 3 4.94 18.59 1.67
CA ASP A 3 4.18 17.36 1.44
C ASP A 3 3.13 17.17 2.53
N SER A 4 1.97 16.72 2.15
CA SER A 4 0.95 16.28 3.09
C SER A 4 1.21 14.83 3.46
N LYS A 5 1.14 14.53 4.74
CA LYS A 5 1.37 13.19 5.28
C LYS A 5 0.04 12.62 5.78
N TYR A 6 -0.26 11.40 5.35
CA TYR A 6 -1.46 10.68 5.76
C TYR A 6 -1.06 9.34 6.33
N GLU A 7 -1.59 9.00 7.50
CA GLU A 7 -1.29 7.75 8.18
C GLU A 7 -2.57 6.95 8.39
N SER A 8 -2.48 5.64 8.18
CA SER A 8 -3.58 4.74 8.50
C SER A 8 -3.69 4.52 10.00
N LYS A 9 -4.80 3.91 10.41
CA LYS A 9 -4.88 3.28 11.72
C LYS A 9 -3.82 2.18 11.84
N ILE A 10 -3.52 1.76 13.06
CA ILE A 10 -2.62 0.64 13.32
C ILE A 10 -3.42 -0.65 13.29
N GLY A 11 -3.00 -1.60 12.45
CA GLY A 11 -3.60 -2.93 12.38
C GLY A 11 -2.78 -3.95 13.15
N GLN A 12 -3.40 -5.09 13.45
CA GLN A 12 -2.77 -6.20 14.14
C GLN A 12 -2.79 -7.44 13.26
N ILE A 13 -1.64 -8.08 13.10
CA ILE A 13 -1.48 -9.29 12.31
C ILE A 13 -0.95 -10.40 13.23
N ALA A 14 -1.63 -11.54 13.26
CA ALA A 14 -1.28 -12.67 14.12
C ALA A 14 -0.17 -13.53 13.49
N CYS A 15 0.92 -12.88 13.07
CA CYS A 15 2.11 -13.51 12.48
C CYS A 15 3.34 -12.73 12.90
N ASN A 16 4.52 -13.36 12.81
CA ASN A 16 5.77 -12.69 13.07
C ASN A 16 6.14 -11.74 11.91
N GLU A 17 6.92 -10.71 12.19
CA GLU A 17 7.27 -9.68 11.21
C GLU A 17 8.06 -10.21 10.01
N ASP A 18 8.88 -11.25 10.19
CA ASP A 18 9.62 -11.87 9.09
C ASP A 18 8.68 -12.52 8.06
N VAL A 19 7.62 -13.15 8.53
CA VAL A 19 6.61 -13.78 7.67
C VAL A 19 5.82 -12.69 6.91
N VAL A 20 5.37 -11.68 7.62
CA VAL A 20 4.61 -10.56 7.02
C VAL A 20 5.46 -9.84 5.99
N PHE A 21 6.71 -9.54 6.33
CA PHE A 21 7.63 -8.86 5.42
C PHE A 21 7.90 -9.68 4.16
N ALA A 22 8.13 -10.98 4.31
CA ALA A 22 8.40 -11.86 3.17
C ALA A 22 7.24 -11.85 2.16
N VAL A 23 6.01 -11.85 2.64
CA VAL A 23 4.82 -11.81 1.78
C VAL A 23 4.66 -10.44 1.13
N LEU A 24 4.74 -9.36 1.92
CA LEU A 24 4.45 -8.01 1.42
C LEU A 24 5.57 -7.41 0.58
N SER A 25 6.81 -7.88 0.74
CA SER A 25 7.94 -7.40 -0.05
C SER A 25 8.00 -8.01 -1.45
N ASN A 26 7.18 -9.01 -1.74
CA ASN A 26 7.03 -9.56 -3.08
C ASN A 26 5.65 -9.21 -3.61
N LEU A 27 5.59 -8.24 -4.52
CA LEU A 27 4.33 -7.74 -5.06
C LEU A 27 3.55 -8.78 -5.86
N GLU A 28 4.18 -9.86 -6.33
CA GLU A 28 3.45 -10.94 -6.99
C GLU A 28 2.40 -11.57 -6.09
N ASN A 29 2.61 -11.56 -4.78
CA ASN A 29 1.61 -12.05 -3.83
C ASN A 29 0.30 -11.27 -3.90
N LEU A 30 0.34 -10.04 -4.41
CA LEU A 30 -0.86 -9.24 -4.59
C LEU A 30 -1.79 -9.77 -5.68
N ASN A 31 -1.31 -10.69 -6.55
CA ASN A 31 -2.20 -11.40 -7.47
C ASN A 31 -3.29 -12.16 -6.72
N ARG A 32 -3.00 -12.58 -5.50
CA ARG A 32 -3.98 -13.27 -4.64
C ARG A 32 -5.05 -12.32 -4.12
N PHE A 33 -4.78 -11.00 -4.15
CA PHE A 33 -5.76 -9.97 -3.84
C PHE A 33 -6.58 -9.54 -5.05
N SER A 34 -6.23 -10.00 -6.27
CA SER A 34 -6.86 -9.49 -7.49
C SER A 34 -8.38 -9.66 -7.50
N GLU A 35 -8.88 -10.70 -6.85
CA GLU A 35 -10.32 -10.93 -6.72
C GLU A 35 -11.00 -9.94 -5.76
N MET A 36 -10.23 -9.34 -4.86
CA MET A 36 -10.71 -8.38 -3.86
C MET A 36 -10.67 -6.94 -4.38
N ILE A 37 -9.96 -6.70 -5.50
CA ILE A 37 -9.85 -5.37 -6.10
C ILE A 37 -11.12 -5.09 -6.92
N PRO A 38 -11.77 -3.91 -6.72
CA PRO A 38 -12.94 -3.55 -7.52
C PRO A 38 -12.58 -3.44 -9.00
N LYS A 39 -13.11 -4.36 -9.81
CA LYS A 39 -12.80 -4.43 -11.26
C LYS A 39 -13.39 -3.30 -12.06
N ASP A 40 -14.41 -2.64 -11.55
CA ASP A 40 -15.02 -1.48 -12.18
C ASP A 40 -14.18 -0.20 -12.03
N LYS A 41 -13.34 -0.13 -11.00
CA LYS A 41 -12.50 1.04 -10.71
C LYS A 41 -11.06 0.89 -11.15
N VAL A 42 -10.55 -0.34 -11.21
CA VAL A 42 -9.18 -0.64 -11.59
C VAL A 42 -9.18 -1.52 -12.83
N LYS A 43 -8.54 -1.06 -13.89
CA LYS A 43 -8.47 -1.77 -15.17
C LYS A 43 -7.01 -2.00 -15.56
N GLU A 44 -6.80 -2.97 -16.45
CA GLU A 44 -5.49 -3.25 -17.04
C GLU A 44 -4.41 -3.46 -15.96
N LEU A 45 -4.75 -4.21 -14.92
CA LEU A 45 -3.84 -4.48 -13.81
C LEU A 45 -2.72 -5.42 -14.25
N GLU A 46 -1.48 -4.98 -14.04
CA GLU A 46 -0.29 -5.79 -14.27
C GLU A 46 0.52 -5.83 -12.98
N ILE A 47 0.81 -7.02 -12.48
CA ILE A 47 1.54 -7.21 -11.21
C ILE A 47 2.78 -8.04 -11.47
N THR A 48 3.94 -7.51 -11.08
CA THR A 48 5.22 -8.24 -11.07
C THR A 48 5.78 -8.23 -9.65
N SER A 49 6.91 -8.88 -9.45
CA SER A 49 7.56 -8.89 -8.11
C SER A 49 8.00 -7.51 -7.64
N GLY A 50 8.28 -6.59 -8.56
CA GLY A 50 8.82 -5.26 -8.23
C GLY A 50 7.90 -4.08 -8.49
N TYR A 51 6.82 -4.26 -9.24
CA TYR A 51 5.90 -3.15 -9.53
C TYR A 51 4.48 -3.62 -9.80
N ILE A 52 3.55 -2.69 -9.63
CA ILE A 52 2.14 -2.84 -10.02
C ILE A 52 1.82 -1.68 -10.95
N ARG A 53 1.29 -2.00 -12.12
CA ARG A 53 0.82 -1.00 -13.08
C ARG A 53 -0.68 -1.16 -13.25
N MET A 54 -1.40 -0.05 -13.24
CA MET A 54 -2.85 -0.09 -13.34
C MET A 54 -3.40 1.20 -13.94
N LYS A 55 -4.61 1.11 -14.47
CA LYS A 55 -5.39 2.26 -14.90
C LYS A 55 -6.58 2.40 -13.94
N VAL A 56 -6.74 3.60 -13.39
CA VAL A 56 -7.83 3.91 -12.46
C VAL A 56 -8.76 4.89 -13.11
N GLU A 57 -10.06 4.74 -12.86
CA GLU A 57 -11.08 5.66 -13.34
C GLU A 57 -10.75 7.08 -12.90
N GLY A 58 -10.80 8.02 -13.82
CA GLY A 58 -10.50 9.43 -13.57
C GLY A 58 -9.06 9.83 -13.88
N LEU A 59 -8.18 8.87 -14.18
CA LEU A 59 -6.81 9.16 -14.59
C LEU A 59 -6.63 8.87 -16.08
N ALA A 60 -5.94 9.79 -16.78
CA ALA A 60 -5.74 9.68 -18.22
C ALA A 60 -4.73 8.60 -18.60
N GLN A 61 -3.79 8.27 -17.72
CA GLN A 61 -2.70 7.35 -17.99
C GLN A 61 -2.62 6.28 -16.91
N LYS A 62 -2.02 5.14 -17.29
CA LYS A 62 -1.66 4.12 -16.31
C LYS A 62 -0.60 4.66 -15.38
N PHE A 63 -0.70 4.36 -14.09
CA PHE A 63 0.35 4.67 -13.16
C PHE A 63 1.01 3.39 -12.66
N THR A 64 2.23 3.55 -12.14
CA THR A 64 3.02 2.43 -11.65
C THR A 64 3.41 2.65 -10.20
N ILE A 65 3.14 1.66 -9.35
CA ILE A 65 3.61 1.61 -7.97
C ILE A 65 4.76 0.61 -7.94
N ARG A 66 5.93 1.06 -7.49
CA ARG A 66 7.12 0.19 -7.43
C ARG A 66 7.78 0.25 -6.07
N ILE A 67 8.40 -0.85 -5.68
CA ILE A 67 9.22 -0.88 -4.46
C ILE A 67 10.52 -0.16 -4.77
N VAL A 68 10.85 0.88 -3.99
CA VAL A 68 12.08 1.65 -4.17
C VAL A 68 13.10 1.40 -3.07
N GLU A 69 12.65 0.95 -1.90
CA GLU A 69 13.55 0.71 -0.77
C GLU A 69 12.89 -0.28 0.20
N LYS A 70 13.71 -1.14 0.82
CA LYS A 70 13.26 -2.08 1.84
C LYS A 70 14.22 -2.02 3.03
N GLU A 71 13.66 -1.93 4.22
CA GLU A 71 14.38 -2.17 5.46
C GLU A 71 13.84 -3.48 6.03
N GLU A 72 14.66 -4.51 6.04
CA GLU A 72 14.24 -5.88 6.33
C GLU A 72 13.45 -5.97 7.64
N TYR A 73 12.28 -6.58 7.55
CA TYR A 73 11.30 -6.79 8.62
C TYR A 73 10.62 -5.53 9.17
N LYS A 74 11.00 -4.34 8.72
CA LYS A 74 10.53 -3.08 9.30
C LYS A 74 9.73 -2.23 8.32
N THR A 75 10.27 -1.99 7.13
CA THR A 75 9.70 -0.99 6.23
C THR A 75 9.83 -1.39 4.77
N ILE A 76 8.77 -1.15 4.01
CA ILE A 76 8.80 -1.24 2.55
C ILE A 76 8.36 0.12 2.02
N LYS A 77 9.21 0.76 1.21
CA LYS A 77 8.92 2.05 0.60
C LYS A 77 8.54 1.87 -0.86
N PHE A 78 7.48 2.54 -1.25
CA PHE A 78 6.98 2.53 -2.63
C PHE A 78 7.06 3.93 -3.23
N GLY A 79 7.42 4.00 -4.51
CA GLY A 79 7.29 5.20 -5.31
C GLY A 79 6.15 5.01 -6.30
N VAL A 80 5.54 6.11 -6.71
CA VAL A 80 4.46 6.10 -7.71
C VAL A 80 4.88 6.92 -8.91
N ASP A 81 4.86 6.31 -10.10
CA ASP A 81 5.24 6.94 -11.34
C ASP A 81 4.02 7.22 -12.21
N ASN A 82 4.15 8.20 -13.10
CA ASN A 82 3.13 8.58 -14.10
C ASN A 82 1.86 9.19 -13.51
N ILE A 83 2.00 9.89 -12.38
CA ILE A 83 0.93 10.73 -11.84
C ILE A 83 1.45 12.17 -11.73
N PRO A 84 0.55 13.18 -11.78
CA PRO A 84 0.97 14.58 -11.84
C PRO A 84 1.42 15.18 -10.50
N MET A 85 1.84 14.34 -9.56
CA MET A 85 2.33 14.79 -8.25
C MET A 85 3.32 13.79 -7.69
N ALA A 86 4.18 14.22 -6.77
CA ALA A 86 5.11 13.32 -6.09
C ALA A 86 4.37 12.56 -5.00
N VAL A 87 4.41 11.24 -5.05
CA VAL A 87 3.77 10.37 -4.04
C VAL A 87 4.74 9.29 -3.61
N ASN A 88 4.89 9.13 -2.31
CA ASN A 88 5.62 8.03 -1.71
C ASN A 88 4.73 7.35 -0.67
N MET A 89 4.88 6.03 -0.56
CA MET A 89 4.11 5.22 0.36
C MET A 89 5.04 4.34 1.17
N TRP A 90 4.66 4.04 2.40
CA TRP A 90 5.40 3.13 3.27
C TRP A 90 4.46 2.12 3.91
N ILE A 91 4.91 0.87 3.96
CA ILE A 91 4.34 -0.13 4.85
C ILE A 91 5.33 -0.25 6.01
N GLN A 92 4.86 -0.01 7.21
CA GLN A 92 5.67 -0.04 8.43
C GLN A 92 5.20 -1.20 9.31
N LEU A 93 6.15 -2.03 9.75
CA LEU A 93 5.88 -3.20 10.57
C LEU A 93 6.61 -3.10 11.90
N LYS A 94 5.97 -3.55 12.97
CA LYS A 94 6.59 -3.64 14.30
C LYS A 94 6.03 -4.84 15.03
N GLN A 95 6.88 -5.83 15.25
CA GLN A 95 6.50 -6.97 16.08
C GLN A 95 6.57 -6.56 17.55
N VAL A 96 5.47 -6.72 18.27
CA VAL A 96 5.38 -6.37 19.69
C VAL A 96 5.43 -7.59 20.59
N GLU A 97 5.02 -8.75 20.08
CA GLU A 97 5.05 -10.03 20.78
C GLU A 97 5.18 -11.14 19.74
N GLU A 98 5.40 -12.37 20.20
CA GLU A 98 5.35 -13.54 19.33
C GLU A 98 3.97 -13.64 18.67
N TYR A 99 3.96 -13.78 17.35
CA TYR A 99 2.75 -13.83 16.52
C TYR A 99 1.87 -12.58 16.64
N ASP A 100 2.46 -11.42 16.94
CA ASP A 100 1.74 -10.15 17.02
C ASP A 100 2.58 -9.05 16.38
N THR A 101 2.31 -8.76 15.12
CA THR A 101 2.94 -7.69 14.36
C THR A 101 1.93 -6.58 14.11
N ARG A 102 2.34 -5.35 14.39
CA ARG A 102 1.54 -4.17 14.08
C ARG A 102 1.93 -3.62 12.74
N ILE A 103 0.94 -3.16 11.99
CA ILE A 103 1.12 -2.61 10.65
C ILE A 103 0.50 -1.22 10.57
N LYS A 104 1.22 -0.32 9.89
CA LYS A 104 0.73 1.02 9.58
C LYS A 104 1.14 1.37 8.16
N LEU A 105 0.25 2.05 7.44
CA LEU A 105 0.53 2.58 6.11
C LEU A 105 0.67 4.10 6.21
N THR A 106 1.64 4.64 5.49
CA THR A 106 1.88 6.08 5.41
C THR A 106 1.98 6.50 3.96
N ILE A 107 1.33 7.60 3.60
CA ILE A 107 1.47 8.24 2.29
C ILE A 107 1.95 9.66 2.52
N LYS A 108 2.98 10.08 1.77
CA LYS A 108 3.35 11.49 1.61
C LYS A 108 3.09 11.88 0.16
N ALA A 109 2.29 12.91 -0.03
CA ALA A 109 1.93 13.38 -1.35
C ALA A 109 1.92 14.90 -1.39
N ASP A 110 2.43 15.46 -2.49
CA ASP A 110 2.38 16.90 -2.75
C ASP A 110 1.06 17.20 -3.48
N ILE A 111 -0.04 17.21 -2.72
CA ILE A 111 -1.37 17.45 -3.26
C ILE A 111 -1.63 18.97 -3.29
N PRO A 112 -1.96 19.55 -4.46
CA PRO A 112 -2.33 20.96 -4.53
C PRO A 112 -3.46 21.28 -3.56
N MET A 113 -3.37 22.45 -2.91
CA MET A 113 -4.31 22.83 -1.84
C MET A 113 -5.77 22.76 -2.27
N MET A 114 -6.07 23.13 -3.51
CA MET A 114 -7.44 23.10 -4.01
C MET A 114 -8.03 21.70 -4.09
N PHE A 115 -7.19 20.68 -4.15
CA PHE A 115 -7.64 19.29 -4.21
C PHE A 115 -7.60 18.57 -2.86
N ARG A 116 -6.95 19.13 -1.84
CA ARG A 116 -6.81 18.49 -0.53
C ARG A 116 -8.14 18.13 0.11
N MET A 117 -9.07 19.06 0.09
CA MET A 117 -10.39 18.84 0.71
C MET A 117 -11.15 17.69 0.04
N MET A 118 -10.94 17.51 -1.28
CA MET A 118 -11.60 16.44 -2.02
C MET A 118 -10.99 15.06 -1.74
N PHE A 119 -9.66 14.99 -1.57
CA PHE A 119 -8.97 13.72 -1.53
C PHE A 119 -8.62 13.23 -0.12
N GLU A 120 -8.46 14.13 0.85
CA GLU A 120 -8.02 13.73 2.20
C GLU A 120 -8.90 12.67 2.83
N LYS A 121 -10.19 12.85 2.80
CA LYS A 121 -11.13 11.90 3.39
C LYS A 121 -11.09 10.55 2.69
N LYS A 122 -11.02 10.57 1.35
CA LYS A 122 -10.93 9.34 0.55
C LYS A 122 -9.60 8.61 0.78
N LEU A 123 -8.50 9.36 0.88
CA LEU A 123 -7.19 8.79 1.18
C LEU A 123 -7.19 8.13 2.56
N GLN A 124 -7.72 8.81 3.57
CA GLN A 124 -7.77 8.25 4.92
C GLN A 124 -8.61 6.97 4.96
N GLN A 125 -9.78 6.98 4.34
CA GLN A 125 -10.63 5.81 4.26
C GLN A 125 -9.95 4.67 3.51
N GLY A 126 -9.30 4.99 2.39
CA GLY A 126 -8.57 4.00 1.60
C GLY A 126 -7.42 3.36 2.36
N LEU A 127 -6.65 4.16 3.11
CA LEU A 127 -5.56 3.66 3.94
C LEU A 127 -6.07 2.71 5.03
N ASP A 128 -7.15 3.09 5.72
CA ASP A 128 -7.71 2.28 6.78
C ASP A 128 -8.30 0.96 6.25
N GLN A 129 -8.96 1.02 5.09
CA GLN A 129 -9.47 -0.18 4.43
C GLN A 129 -8.33 -1.10 3.98
N ALA A 130 -7.23 -0.53 3.49
CA ALA A 130 -6.07 -1.31 3.08
C ALA A 130 -5.45 -2.03 4.28
N VAL A 131 -5.37 -1.38 5.43
CA VAL A 131 -4.89 -2.03 6.66
C VAL A 131 -5.80 -3.20 7.05
N ASP A 132 -7.12 -3.00 7.01
CA ASP A 132 -8.07 -4.08 7.31
C ASP A 132 -7.87 -5.27 6.38
N MET A 133 -7.66 -5.00 5.08
CA MET A 133 -7.40 -6.03 4.08
C MET A 133 -6.10 -6.78 4.37
N LEU A 134 -5.02 -6.04 4.67
CA LEU A 134 -3.73 -6.63 4.97
C LEU A 134 -3.74 -7.46 6.27
N CYS A 135 -4.59 -7.12 7.22
CA CYS A 135 -4.75 -7.89 8.44
C CYS A 135 -5.47 -9.23 8.22
N GLN A 136 -6.18 -9.38 7.10
CA GLN A 136 -6.92 -10.60 6.78
C GLN A 136 -6.13 -11.59 5.92
N VAL A 137 -4.94 -11.24 5.47
CA VAL A 137 -4.12 -12.10 4.63
C VAL A 137 -3.67 -13.34 5.41
N PRO A 138 -3.80 -14.54 4.82
CA PRO A 138 -3.29 -15.75 5.45
C PRO A 138 -1.79 -15.90 5.18
N TYR A 139 -0.98 -15.11 5.86
CA TYR A 139 0.45 -14.96 5.59
C TYR A 139 1.22 -16.28 5.58
N ASN A 140 0.92 -17.18 6.51
CA ASN A 140 1.59 -18.48 6.56
C ASN A 140 1.32 -19.34 5.33
N ASN A 141 0.21 -19.11 4.65
CA ASN A 141 -0.17 -19.86 3.46
C ASN A 141 0.37 -19.22 2.17
N TRP A 142 0.87 -17.98 2.26
CA TRP A 142 1.34 -17.22 1.10
C TRP A 142 2.86 -17.20 0.96
N LEU A 143 3.57 -17.87 1.85
CA LEU A 143 5.03 -18.00 1.75
C LEU A 143 5.45 -18.91 0.60
#